data_b0a009ec74ddf6086218efac4953c3c2
#
_entry.id   b0a009ec74ddf6086218efac4953c3c2
#
_cell.length_a   1.000
_cell.length_b   1.000
_cell.length_c   1.000
_cell.angle_alpha   90.00
_cell.angle_beta   90.00
_cell.angle_gamma   90.00
#
_symmetry.space_group_name_H-M   'P 1'
#
loop_
_entity.id
_entity.type
_entity.pdbx_description
1 polymer ?
#
loop_
_entity_poly.entity_id
_entity_poly.type
_entity_poly.pdbx_seq_one_letter_code
_entity_poly.pdbx_strand_id
1 'polypeptide(L)'
;TGIVGKWHMMCRPKGFDYYYILDGQGKYYNPNFCTTGNYGKYKQEMGYATTLTTQHAIEFLDHRQKDKPFCLYVHHKAPHRSWFAEPKHIGMYDGVDFPLPKTFWDNYENRGSAAKTQKMNIEKDMELILDFKIPELLDTSDVESMASYAGLMGELGRMTAAQRMAWDKYYMPRNRRFIEAKLSGKDLAVWKYQNYIRDYMSVIASVDESVGQLMDYLKAHDLDKNTVVIYTSDQGFYMGEHGWFDKRFMYEESLHTPLIISYPGHIKEGVENTDMVQNIDFAPTFLAYAGVQQPKEMTGKPLQPLLAGNKPKNWRKDLYYHYYDYPTYHLVRKHDGVRN
;
A
#
# COMPACT_ATOMS: atom_id res chain seq x y z
N THR A 1 11.22 9.59 -18.42
CA THR A 1 10.12 9.11 -17.56
C THR A 1 10.37 7.67 -17.13
N GLY A 2 10.13 7.36 -15.84
CA GLY A 2 10.35 6.03 -15.29
C GLY A 2 9.24 5.59 -14.35
N ILE A 3 9.04 4.27 -14.25
CA ILE A 3 8.17 3.65 -13.25
C ILE A 3 8.83 2.37 -12.72
N VAL A 4 8.90 2.24 -11.42
CA VAL A 4 9.44 1.06 -10.73
C VAL A 4 8.46 0.52 -9.70
N GLY A 5 8.46 -0.79 -9.51
CA GLY A 5 7.63 -1.46 -8.51
C GLY A 5 6.27 -1.92 -9.04
N LYS A 6 5.20 -1.78 -8.27
CA LYS A 6 3.88 -2.33 -8.59
C LYS A 6 3.20 -1.57 -9.73
N TRP A 7 2.85 -2.27 -10.81
CA TRP A 7 2.08 -1.73 -11.93
C TRP A 7 0.63 -2.24 -11.95
N HIS A 8 0.42 -3.52 -11.87
CA HIS A 8 -0.86 -4.26 -11.78
C HIS A 8 -2.01 -3.78 -12.70
N MET A 9 -1.68 -3.16 -13.86
CA MET A 9 -2.68 -2.67 -14.83
C MET A 9 -2.97 -3.69 -15.93
N MET A 10 -2.40 -4.89 -15.84
CA MET A 10 -2.56 -6.00 -16.80
C MET A 10 -2.23 -5.63 -18.26
N CYS A 11 -1.46 -4.57 -18.46
CA CYS A 11 -1.00 -4.08 -19.77
C CYS A 11 0.42 -3.53 -19.67
N ARG A 12 1.10 -3.43 -20.82
CA ARG A 12 2.43 -2.80 -20.91
C ARG A 12 2.35 -1.33 -20.49
N PRO A 13 3.26 -0.83 -19.63
CA PRO A 13 3.38 0.60 -19.37
C PRO A 13 3.62 1.37 -20.67
N LYS A 14 2.77 2.39 -20.95
CA LYS A 14 2.90 3.27 -22.09
C LYS A 14 3.27 4.67 -21.61
N GLY A 15 4.08 5.40 -22.39
CA GLY A 15 4.54 6.75 -22.05
C GLY A 15 5.73 6.79 -21.08
N PHE A 16 6.31 5.63 -20.74
CA PHE A 16 7.51 5.53 -19.94
C PHE A 16 8.70 5.09 -20.78
N ASP A 17 9.82 5.79 -20.64
CA ASP A 17 11.10 5.43 -21.28
C ASP A 17 11.76 4.25 -20.57
N TYR A 18 11.48 4.12 -19.27
CA TYR A 18 12.00 3.08 -18.40
C TYR A 18 10.89 2.50 -17.53
N TYR A 19 10.84 1.18 -17.41
CA TYR A 19 10.05 0.52 -16.39
C TYR A 19 10.76 -0.72 -15.84
N TYR A 20 10.59 -0.92 -14.53
CA TYR A 20 11.04 -2.10 -13.80
C TYR A 20 9.91 -2.52 -12.85
N ILE A 21 9.01 -3.37 -13.32
CA ILE A 21 7.72 -3.58 -12.69
C ILE A 21 7.52 -5.01 -12.19
N LEU A 22 6.85 -5.11 -11.05
CA LEU A 22 6.47 -6.38 -10.43
C LEU A 22 5.45 -7.15 -11.27
N ASP A 23 5.52 -8.48 -11.18
CA ASP A 23 4.53 -9.39 -11.74
C ASP A 23 3.21 -9.29 -10.94
N GLY A 24 2.13 -8.85 -11.56
CA GLY A 24 0.82 -8.71 -10.95
C GLY A 24 0.86 -7.88 -9.65
N GLN A 25 0.38 -8.47 -8.55
CA GLN A 25 0.42 -7.88 -7.22
C GLN A 25 1.83 -7.87 -6.60
N GLY A 26 2.78 -8.58 -7.20
CA GLY A 26 4.11 -8.78 -6.64
C GLY A 26 4.14 -9.72 -5.43
N LYS A 27 5.33 -10.16 -5.10
CA LYS A 27 5.66 -10.92 -3.90
C LYS A 27 6.60 -10.12 -3.02
N TYR A 28 6.53 -10.30 -1.70
CA TYR A 28 7.41 -9.59 -0.78
C TYR A 28 8.86 -10.07 -0.86
N TYR A 29 9.04 -11.38 -0.95
CA TYR A 29 10.35 -12.00 -1.04
C TYR A 29 10.66 -12.48 -2.44
N ASN A 30 11.86 -12.16 -2.91
CA ASN A 30 12.42 -12.61 -4.18
C ASN A 30 11.41 -12.47 -5.35
N PRO A 31 10.87 -11.24 -5.54
CA PRO A 31 9.81 -11.01 -6.52
C PRO A 31 10.26 -11.22 -7.95
N ASN A 32 9.30 -11.40 -8.84
CA ASN A 32 9.56 -11.37 -10.26
C ASN A 32 9.38 -9.94 -10.79
N PHE A 33 10.33 -9.50 -11.61
CA PHE A 33 10.26 -8.23 -12.31
C PHE A 33 10.27 -8.41 -13.83
N CYS A 34 9.70 -7.42 -14.50
CA CYS A 34 9.70 -7.26 -15.94
C CYS A 34 10.24 -5.86 -16.27
N THR A 35 11.07 -5.75 -17.29
CA THR A 35 11.80 -4.52 -17.63
C THR A 35 11.44 -3.98 -19.00
N THR A 36 11.86 -2.74 -19.28
CA THR A 36 11.73 -2.10 -20.58
C THR A 36 12.27 -3.01 -21.70
N GLY A 37 11.48 -3.16 -22.76
CA GLY A 37 11.80 -4.05 -23.88
C GLY A 37 11.47 -5.53 -23.67
N ASN A 38 11.17 -5.96 -22.44
CA ASN A 38 10.92 -7.36 -22.08
C ASN A 38 9.54 -7.61 -21.45
N TYR A 39 8.54 -6.80 -21.76
CA TYR A 39 7.19 -6.95 -21.20
C TYR A 39 6.66 -8.39 -21.37
N GLY A 40 6.16 -8.97 -20.28
CA GLY A 40 5.68 -10.34 -20.24
C GLY A 40 6.77 -11.39 -19.95
N LYS A 41 8.05 -11.01 -19.94
CA LYS A 41 9.18 -11.87 -19.56
C LYS A 41 9.66 -11.50 -18.18
N TYR A 42 9.09 -12.16 -17.18
CA TYR A 42 9.40 -11.90 -15.78
C TYR A 42 10.60 -12.74 -15.32
N LYS A 43 11.52 -12.11 -14.58
CA LYS A 43 12.65 -12.77 -13.94
C LYS A 43 12.59 -12.58 -12.44
N GLN A 44 12.88 -13.63 -11.71
CA GLN A 44 13.04 -13.56 -10.26
C GLN A 44 14.31 -12.80 -9.90
N GLU A 45 14.19 -11.90 -8.93
CA GLU A 45 15.29 -11.18 -8.35
C GLU A 45 15.36 -11.45 -6.85
N MET A 46 16.56 -11.73 -6.35
CA MET A 46 16.76 -12.10 -4.95
C MET A 46 16.82 -10.86 -4.07
N GLY A 47 15.94 -10.79 -3.08
CA GLY A 47 15.86 -9.68 -2.15
C GLY A 47 14.45 -9.41 -1.66
N TYR A 48 14.28 -8.29 -1.00
CA TYR A 48 12.97 -7.83 -0.51
C TYR A 48 12.38 -6.79 -1.47
N ALA A 49 11.09 -6.92 -1.77
CA ALA A 49 10.45 -6.13 -2.84
C ALA A 49 10.60 -4.62 -2.69
N THR A 50 10.44 -4.08 -1.46
CA THR A 50 10.59 -2.64 -1.21
C THR A 50 12.03 -2.18 -1.44
N THR A 51 13.00 -2.93 -0.91
CA THR A 51 14.43 -2.66 -1.07
C THR A 51 14.85 -2.70 -2.54
N LEU A 52 14.44 -3.73 -3.29
CA LEU A 52 14.72 -3.86 -4.72
C LEU A 52 14.07 -2.73 -5.53
N THR A 53 12.83 -2.37 -5.22
CA THR A 53 12.14 -1.24 -5.87
C THR A 53 12.91 0.07 -5.66
N THR A 54 13.44 0.30 -4.46
CA THR A 54 14.26 1.47 -4.13
C THR A 54 15.56 1.48 -4.93
N GLN A 55 16.25 0.33 -5.01
CA GLN A 55 17.49 0.19 -5.79
C GLN A 55 17.27 0.51 -7.26
N HIS A 56 16.21 -0.03 -7.88
CA HIS A 56 15.88 0.25 -9.28
C HIS A 56 15.42 1.71 -9.50
N ALA A 57 14.85 2.36 -8.50
CA ALA A 57 14.57 3.79 -8.55
C ALA A 57 15.87 4.62 -8.57
N ILE A 58 16.84 4.27 -7.74
CA ILE A 58 18.17 4.90 -7.71
C ILE A 58 18.92 4.62 -9.01
N GLU A 59 18.91 3.40 -9.51
CA GLU A 59 19.49 3.05 -10.82
C GLU A 59 18.93 3.89 -11.97
N PHE A 60 17.62 4.11 -12.01
CA PHE A 60 17.00 5.01 -12.98
C PHE A 60 17.57 6.42 -12.84
N LEU A 61 17.68 6.94 -11.62
CA LEU A 61 18.22 8.28 -11.36
C LEU A 61 19.69 8.40 -11.76
N ASP A 62 20.50 7.37 -11.57
CA ASP A 62 21.89 7.34 -11.99
C ASP A 62 22.08 7.37 -13.50
N HIS A 63 21.25 6.62 -14.23
CA HIS A 63 21.34 6.43 -15.66
C HIS A 63 20.50 7.42 -16.49
N ARG A 64 19.74 8.32 -15.83
CA ARG A 64 18.92 9.31 -16.53
C ARG A 64 19.77 10.26 -17.39
N GLN A 65 19.18 10.86 -18.40
CA GLN A 65 19.78 11.98 -19.11
C GLN A 65 19.83 13.20 -18.18
N LYS A 66 21.04 13.59 -17.75
CA LYS A 66 21.25 14.63 -16.71
C LYS A 66 20.88 16.04 -17.17
N ASP A 67 20.86 16.26 -18.49
CA ASP A 67 20.47 17.51 -19.14
C ASP A 67 18.97 17.66 -19.34
N LYS A 68 18.19 16.65 -18.97
CA LYS A 68 16.72 16.66 -19.10
C LYS A 68 16.04 16.49 -17.75
N PRO A 69 14.84 17.09 -17.58
CA PRO A 69 14.01 16.83 -16.42
C PRO A 69 13.56 15.36 -16.40
N PHE A 70 13.30 14.83 -15.21
CA PHE A 70 12.78 13.47 -15.05
C PHE A 70 11.42 13.47 -14.33
N CYS A 71 10.68 12.38 -14.55
CA CYS A 71 9.49 12.03 -13.79
C CYS A 71 9.60 10.54 -13.45
N LEU A 72 9.62 10.22 -12.17
CA LEU A 72 9.79 8.85 -11.65
C LEU A 72 8.65 8.48 -10.71
N TYR A 73 7.99 7.36 -10.99
CA TYR A 73 7.01 6.74 -10.11
C TYR A 73 7.68 5.57 -9.37
N VAL A 74 7.60 5.60 -8.04
CA VAL A 74 8.12 4.53 -7.17
C VAL A 74 6.92 3.92 -6.46
N HIS A 75 6.45 2.78 -6.94
CA HIS A 75 5.23 2.13 -6.48
C HIS A 75 5.57 0.89 -5.65
N HIS A 76 5.55 1.02 -4.32
CA HIS A 76 5.78 -0.11 -3.44
C HIS A 76 4.61 -1.10 -3.45
N LYS A 77 4.93 -2.41 -3.29
CA LYS A 77 3.95 -3.43 -2.94
C LYS A 77 3.43 -3.23 -1.51
N ALA A 78 4.33 -2.91 -0.59
CA ALA A 78 3.98 -2.63 0.80
C ALA A 78 3.10 -1.37 0.91
N PRO A 79 2.11 -1.35 1.78
CA PRO A 79 1.70 -2.37 2.74
C PRO A 79 0.51 -3.25 2.30
N HIS A 80 0.44 -3.68 1.05
CA HIS A 80 -0.65 -4.57 0.59
C HIS A 80 -0.62 -5.92 1.31
N ARG A 81 -1.80 -6.51 1.60
CA ARG A 81 -1.99 -7.86 2.15
C ARG A 81 -1.28 -8.94 1.28
N SER A 82 -0.68 -9.98 1.85
CA SER A 82 -0.46 -10.29 3.27
C SER A 82 0.89 -9.69 3.71
N TRP A 83 0.98 -9.21 4.91
CA TRP A 83 2.11 -8.41 5.37
C TRP A 83 3.31 -9.29 5.75
N PHE A 84 4.28 -9.43 4.86
CA PHE A 84 5.54 -10.15 5.10
C PHE A 84 6.66 -9.13 5.26
N ALA A 85 7.05 -8.87 6.51
CA ALA A 85 8.10 -7.92 6.83
C ALA A 85 9.48 -8.37 6.32
N GLU A 86 10.35 -7.41 6.00
CA GLU A 86 11.76 -7.68 5.71
C GLU A 86 12.42 -8.34 6.93
N PRO A 87 13.39 -9.27 6.76
CA PRO A 87 14.00 -10.01 7.87
C PRO A 87 14.46 -9.14 9.04
N LYS A 88 15.00 -7.96 8.79
CA LYS A 88 15.47 -7.01 9.81
C LYS A 88 14.34 -6.33 10.59
N HIS A 89 13.12 -6.33 10.07
CA HIS A 89 11.95 -5.71 10.69
C HIS A 89 10.99 -6.73 11.33
N ILE A 90 11.23 -8.03 11.14
CA ILE A 90 10.41 -9.08 11.77
C ILE A 90 10.49 -8.92 13.30
N GLY A 91 9.31 -8.80 13.94
CA GLY A 91 9.22 -8.63 15.39
C GLY A 91 9.58 -7.23 15.91
N MET A 92 9.80 -6.26 15.03
CA MET A 92 10.19 -4.88 15.40
C MET A 92 9.22 -4.23 16.41
N TYR A 93 7.96 -4.60 16.35
CA TYR A 93 6.91 -4.08 17.24
C TYR A 93 6.45 -5.08 18.30
N ASP A 94 7.27 -6.11 18.62
CA ASP A 94 6.97 -7.01 19.72
C ASP A 94 6.92 -6.24 21.05
N GLY A 95 5.92 -6.57 21.88
CA GLY A 95 5.72 -5.88 23.16
C GLY A 95 5.05 -4.49 23.04
N VAL A 96 4.77 -4.01 21.83
CA VAL A 96 3.97 -2.79 21.65
C VAL A 96 2.48 -3.18 21.64
N ASP A 97 1.72 -2.58 22.55
CA ASP A 97 0.27 -2.70 22.57
C ASP A 97 -0.35 -1.51 21.82
N PHE A 98 -0.92 -1.79 20.67
CA PHE A 98 -1.63 -0.81 19.87
C PHE A 98 -3.04 -0.58 20.45
N PRO A 99 -3.47 0.66 20.68
CA PRO A 99 -4.81 0.93 21.16
C PRO A 99 -5.86 0.46 20.16
N LEU A 100 -6.92 -0.17 20.64
CA LEU A 100 -8.05 -0.51 19.78
C LEU A 100 -8.74 0.78 19.31
N PRO A 101 -9.11 0.90 18.03
CA PRO A 101 -9.96 1.99 17.56
C PRO A 101 -11.26 2.06 18.36
N LYS A 102 -11.77 3.26 18.56
CA LYS A 102 -13.04 3.45 19.31
C LYS A 102 -14.22 2.68 18.70
N THR A 103 -14.19 2.48 17.40
CA THR A 103 -15.21 1.77 16.62
C THR A 103 -14.91 0.27 16.43
N PHE A 104 -13.85 -0.28 17.07
CA PHE A 104 -13.42 -1.67 16.86
C PHE A 104 -14.54 -2.69 17.13
N TRP A 105 -15.40 -2.42 18.10
CA TRP A 105 -16.53 -3.26 18.48
C TRP A 105 -17.87 -2.76 17.90
N ASP A 106 -17.85 -2.17 16.70
CA ASP A 106 -19.07 -1.72 16.00
C ASP A 106 -20.01 -2.92 15.72
N ASN A 107 -21.27 -2.79 16.08
CA ASN A 107 -22.31 -3.80 15.84
C ASN A 107 -23.12 -3.54 14.58
N TYR A 108 -22.78 -2.47 13.85
CA TYR A 108 -23.44 -2.02 12.61
C TYR A 108 -24.93 -1.72 12.76
N GLU A 109 -25.42 -1.40 13.96
CA GLU A 109 -26.76 -0.88 14.16
C GLU A 109 -26.97 0.41 13.35
N ASN A 110 -28.15 0.59 12.82
CA ASN A 110 -28.51 1.73 11.98
C ASN A 110 -27.68 1.88 10.68
N ARG A 111 -26.99 0.82 10.26
CA ARG A 111 -26.27 0.79 8.98
C ARG A 111 -26.98 -0.06 7.94
N GLY A 112 -26.74 0.25 6.65
CA GLY A 112 -27.26 -0.52 5.53
C GLY A 112 -26.78 -1.97 5.51
N SER A 113 -27.43 -2.80 4.71
CA SER A 113 -27.11 -4.22 4.58
C SER A 113 -25.66 -4.49 4.12
N ALA A 114 -25.05 -3.58 3.37
CA ALA A 114 -23.68 -3.72 2.92
C ALA A 114 -22.70 -3.85 4.10
N ALA A 115 -22.85 -3.02 5.13
CA ALA A 115 -22.00 -3.07 6.32
C ALA A 115 -22.21 -4.35 7.16
N LYS A 116 -23.40 -4.95 7.11
CA LYS A 116 -23.75 -6.16 7.87
C LYS A 116 -23.32 -7.46 7.19
N THR A 117 -23.18 -7.46 5.86
CA THR A 117 -22.92 -8.69 5.07
C THR A 117 -21.53 -8.76 4.48
N GLN A 118 -20.69 -7.75 4.70
CA GLN A 118 -19.30 -7.73 4.23
C GLN A 118 -18.45 -8.81 4.91
N LYS A 119 -17.34 -9.16 4.27
CA LYS A 119 -16.32 -10.09 4.78
C LYS A 119 -14.97 -9.37 4.97
N MET A 120 -14.98 -8.31 5.78
CA MET A 120 -13.80 -7.51 6.13
C MET A 120 -13.53 -7.50 7.65
N ASN A 121 -14.22 -8.36 8.41
CA ASN A 121 -14.11 -8.35 9.86
C ASN A 121 -12.83 -9.04 10.31
N ILE A 122 -12.06 -8.37 11.19
CA ILE A 122 -10.78 -8.89 11.71
C ILE A 122 -10.98 -10.21 12.46
N GLU A 123 -12.03 -10.29 13.31
CA GLU A 123 -12.31 -11.50 14.09
C GLU A 123 -12.64 -12.68 13.18
N LYS A 124 -13.54 -12.46 12.20
CA LYS A 124 -14.19 -13.55 11.43
C LYS A 124 -13.48 -13.86 10.12
N ASP A 125 -13.04 -12.81 9.41
CA ASP A 125 -12.66 -12.92 8.00
C ASP A 125 -11.16 -12.85 7.74
N MET A 126 -10.33 -12.36 8.69
CA MET A 126 -8.89 -12.50 8.58
C MET A 126 -8.46 -13.96 8.79
N GLU A 127 -7.67 -14.45 7.86
CA GLU A 127 -7.28 -15.85 7.75
C GLU A 127 -6.09 -16.18 8.66
N LEU A 128 -6.27 -17.09 9.62
CA LEU A 128 -5.20 -17.48 10.54
C LEU A 128 -3.97 -18.04 9.80
N ILE A 129 -4.18 -18.79 8.73
CA ILE A 129 -3.10 -19.39 7.95
C ILE A 129 -2.34 -18.33 7.14
N LEU A 130 -3.01 -17.55 6.30
CA LEU A 130 -2.35 -16.62 5.39
C LEU A 130 -1.96 -15.31 6.06
N ASP A 131 -2.92 -14.66 6.76
CA ASP A 131 -2.65 -13.33 7.34
C ASP A 131 -1.77 -13.42 8.58
N PHE A 132 -2.01 -14.42 9.44
CA PHE A 132 -1.24 -14.63 10.67
C PHE A 132 -0.15 -15.69 10.54
N LYS A 133 0.02 -16.29 9.36
CA LYS A 133 1.14 -17.18 9.03
C LYS A 133 1.23 -18.40 9.95
N ILE A 134 0.08 -19.06 10.20
CA ILE A 134 -0.03 -20.24 11.07
C ILE A 134 -0.35 -21.48 10.23
N PRO A 135 0.65 -22.06 9.52
CA PRO A 135 0.44 -23.21 8.64
C PRO A 135 -0.03 -24.48 9.37
N GLU A 136 0.22 -24.55 10.67
CA GLU A 136 -0.17 -25.68 11.54
C GLU A 136 -1.70 -25.85 11.65
N LEU A 137 -2.48 -24.84 11.25
CA LEU A 137 -3.95 -24.88 11.27
C LEU A 137 -4.57 -25.35 9.95
N LEU A 138 -3.77 -25.92 9.05
CA LEU A 138 -4.29 -26.47 7.79
C LEU A 138 -5.34 -27.55 8.03
N ASP A 139 -6.54 -27.30 7.50
CA ASP A 139 -7.59 -28.32 7.36
C ASP A 139 -7.68 -28.73 5.89
N THR A 140 -7.27 -29.96 5.59
CA THR A 140 -7.27 -30.49 4.22
C THR A 140 -8.66 -30.85 3.70
N SER A 141 -9.67 -30.85 4.54
CA SER A 141 -11.07 -31.04 4.16
C SER A 141 -11.78 -29.72 3.78
N ASP A 142 -11.19 -28.59 4.11
CA ASP A 142 -11.71 -27.25 3.82
C ASP A 142 -10.97 -26.57 2.65
N VAL A 143 -11.71 -26.23 1.59
CA VAL A 143 -11.17 -25.61 0.37
C VAL A 143 -10.58 -24.21 0.64
N GLU A 144 -11.21 -23.42 1.52
CA GLU A 144 -10.71 -22.09 1.89
C GLU A 144 -9.41 -22.20 2.69
N SER A 145 -9.32 -23.16 3.61
CA SER A 145 -8.10 -23.48 4.36
C SER A 145 -6.96 -23.89 3.43
N MET A 146 -7.23 -24.76 2.46
CA MET A 146 -6.21 -25.19 1.48
C MET A 146 -5.76 -24.02 0.60
N ALA A 147 -6.66 -23.12 0.17
CA ALA A 147 -6.31 -21.95 -0.62
C ALA A 147 -5.45 -20.96 0.17
N SER A 148 -5.80 -20.72 1.44
CA SER A 148 -5.05 -19.89 2.37
C SER A 148 -3.63 -20.44 2.60
N TYR A 149 -3.53 -21.77 2.80
CA TYR A 149 -2.23 -22.45 2.93
C TYR A 149 -1.39 -22.36 1.66
N ALA A 150 -1.97 -22.58 0.49
CA ALA A 150 -1.27 -22.44 -0.78
C ALA A 150 -0.76 -21.01 -0.99
N GLY A 151 -1.55 -20.01 -0.61
CA GLY A 151 -1.14 -18.61 -0.60
C GLY A 151 0.09 -18.34 0.27
N LEU A 152 0.08 -18.86 1.50
CA LEU A 152 1.22 -18.78 2.43
C LEU A 152 2.46 -19.49 1.87
N MET A 153 2.31 -20.72 1.39
CA MET A 153 3.42 -21.50 0.80
C MET A 153 3.98 -20.82 -0.45
N GLY A 154 3.14 -20.11 -1.22
CA GLY A 154 3.56 -19.32 -2.36
C GLY A 154 4.49 -18.13 -2.00
N GLU A 155 4.43 -17.60 -0.77
CA GLU A 155 5.40 -16.62 -0.26
C GLU A 155 6.63 -17.32 0.35
N LEU A 156 6.41 -18.30 1.23
CA LEU A 156 7.50 -19.00 1.95
C LEU A 156 8.41 -19.80 1.02
N GLY A 157 7.85 -20.41 -0.02
CA GLY A 157 8.61 -21.19 -1.03
C GLY A 157 9.54 -20.33 -1.89
N ARG A 158 9.40 -19.00 -1.87
CA ARG A 158 10.32 -18.07 -2.54
C ARG A 158 11.51 -17.67 -1.69
N MET A 159 11.44 -17.87 -0.39
CA MET A 159 12.48 -17.46 0.54
C MET A 159 13.76 -18.26 0.36
N THR A 160 14.90 -17.59 0.46
CA THR A 160 16.19 -18.29 0.63
C THR A 160 16.23 -18.97 1.99
N ALA A 161 17.18 -19.89 2.18
CA ALA A 161 17.38 -20.54 3.46
C ALA A 161 17.61 -19.53 4.61
N ALA A 162 18.35 -18.46 4.37
CA ALA A 162 18.59 -17.41 5.36
C ALA A 162 17.32 -16.61 5.70
N GLN A 163 16.55 -16.23 4.67
CA GLN A 163 15.26 -15.54 4.86
C GLN A 163 14.27 -16.43 5.61
N ARG A 164 14.19 -17.70 5.22
CA ARG A 164 13.32 -18.68 5.88
C ARG A 164 13.73 -18.94 7.34
N MET A 165 15.00 -19.03 7.62
CA MET A 165 15.50 -19.21 8.99
C MET A 165 15.15 -18.00 9.89
N ALA A 166 15.28 -16.77 9.39
CA ALA A 166 14.87 -15.56 10.12
C ALA A 166 13.35 -15.56 10.38
N TRP A 167 12.56 -15.95 9.38
CA TRP A 167 11.11 -16.07 9.48
C TRP A 167 10.70 -17.14 10.51
N ASP A 168 11.24 -18.37 10.39
CA ASP A 168 10.93 -19.50 11.28
C ASP A 168 11.29 -19.19 12.74
N LYS A 169 12.43 -18.55 12.98
CA LYS A 169 12.88 -18.15 14.32
C LYS A 169 11.83 -17.30 15.06
N TYR A 170 11.09 -16.47 14.35
CA TYR A 170 10.09 -15.58 14.92
C TYR A 170 8.69 -16.21 14.94
N TYR A 171 8.21 -16.67 13.77
CA TYR A 171 6.81 -17.08 13.64
C TYR A 171 6.52 -18.42 14.31
N MET A 172 7.43 -19.41 14.25
CA MET A 172 7.16 -20.72 14.85
C MET A 172 6.90 -20.67 16.36
N PRO A 173 7.71 -19.99 17.20
CA PRO A 173 7.42 -19.87 18.63
C PRO A 173 6.12 -19.08 18.91
N ARG A 174 5.84 -18.02 18.11
CA ARG A 174 4.60 -17.25 18.22
C ARG A 174 3.38 -18.11 17.93
N ASN A 175 3.43 -18.87 16.83
CA ASN A 175 2.35 -19.74 16.40
C ASN A 175 2.06 -20.84 17.43
N ARG A 176 3.11 -21.45 18.02
CA ARG A 176 2.96 -22.44 19.08
C ARG A 176 2.20 -21.86 20.27
N ARG A 177 2.62 -20.69 20.77
CA ARG A 177 1.91 -20.00 21.88
C ARG A 177 0.46 -19.69 21.54
N PHE A 178 0.17 -19.28 20.31
CA PHE A 178 -1.20 -19.04 19.86
C PHE A 178 -2.06 -20.30 19.90
N ILE A 179 -1.55 -21.42 19.37
CA ILE A 179 -2.27 -22.70 19.35
C ILE A 179 -2.54 -23.21 20.77
N GLU A 180 -1.56 -23.09 21.67
CA GLU A 180 -1.67 -23.48 23.08
C GLU A 180 -2.68 -22.62 23.84
N ALA A 181 -2.78 -21.32 23.52
CA ALA A 181 -3.66 -20.36 24.18
C ALA A 181 -5.15 -20.60 23.89
N LYS A 182 -5.52 -21.27 22.80
CA LYS A 182 -6.91 -21.61 22.42
C LYS A 182 -7.85 -20.41 22.49
N LEU A 183 -7.39 -19.25 22.01
CA LEU A 183 -8.14 -17.99 22.07
C LEU A 183 -9.44 -18.08 21.25
N SER A 184 -10.49 -17.43 21.75
CA SER A 184 -11.78 -17.35 21.08
C SER A 184 -12.47 -16.01 21.36
N GLY A 185 -13.50 -15.69 20.57
CA GLY A 185 -14.32 -14.46 20.74
C GLY A 185 -13.44 -13.20 20.82
N LYS A 186 -13.70 -12.37 21.82
CA LYS A 186 -13.01 -11.07 21.94
C LYS A 186 -11.49 -11.19 22.09
N ASP A 187 -11.01 -12.19 22.81
CA ASP A 187 -9.57 -12.39 23.01
C ASP A 187 -8.88 -12.76 21.68
N LEU A 188 -9.52 -13.59 20.87
CA LEU A 188 -9.06 -13.89 19.51
C LEU A 188 -9.05 -12.64 18.62
N ALA A 189 -10.11 -11.82 18.65
CA ALA A 189 -10.20 -10.60 17.88
C ALA A 189 -9.09 -9.60 18.24
N VAL A 190 -8.83 -9.41 19.54
CA VAL A 190 -7.75 -8.55 20.04
C VAL A 190 -6.39 -9.09 19.63
N TRP A 191 -6.16 -10.41 19.77
CA TRP A 191 -4.92 -11.04 19.33
C TRP A 191 -4.69 -10.85 17.82
N LYS A 192 -5.71 -11.07 17.01
CA LYS A 192 -5.64 -10.82 15.56
C LYS A 192 -5.30 -9.36 15.26
N TYR A 193 -6.01 -8.42 15.87
CA TYR A 193 -5.75 -7.00 15.69
C TYR A 193 -4.30 -6.62 16.02
N GLN A 194 -3.79 -7.00 17.19
CA GLN A 194 -2.43 -6.69 17.62
C GLN A 194 -1.38 -7.23 16.63
N ASN A 195 -1.52 -8.49 16.19
CA ASN A 195 -0.57 -9.09 15.27
C ASN A 195 -0.70 -8.50 13.85
N TYR A 196 -1.92 -8.16 13.42
CA TYR A 196 -2.16 -7.47 12.16
C TYR A 196 -1.43 -6.12 12.12
N ILE A 197 -1.62 -5.28 13.13
CA ILE A 197 -1.00 -3.96 13.17
C ILE A 197 0.53 -4.07 13.28
N ARG A 198 1.06 -4.98 14.09
CA ARG A 198 2.50 -5.21 14.19
C ARG A 198 3.12 -5.61 12.84
N ASP A 199 2.52 -6.57 12.15
CA ASP A 199 3.00 -6.99 10.82
C ASP A 199 2.84 -5.86 9.79
N TYR A 200 1.73 -5.12 9.80
CA TYR A 200 1.50 -3.96 8.94
C TYR A 200 2.58 -2.88 9.13
N MET A 201 2.81 -2.46 10.37
CA MET A 201 3.81 -1.45 10.71
C MET A 201 5.24 -1.92 10.38
N SER A 202 5.53 -3.22 10.52
CA SER A 202 6.83 -3.78 10.16
C SER A 202 7.11 -3.70 8.65
N VAL A 203 6.09 -3.81 7.79
CA VAL A 203 6.30 -3.61 6.34
C VAL A 203 6.38 -2.13 5.98
N ILE A 204 5.69 -1.24 6.72
CA ILE A 204 5.81 0.22 6.57
C ILE A 204 7.22 0.70 6.90
N ALA A 205 7.90 0.12 7.89
CA ALA A 205 9.28 0.47 8.22
C ALA A 205 10.22 0.38 7.00
N SER A 206 10.04 -0.63 6.14
CA SER A 206 10.81 -0.72 4.89
C SER A 206 10.46 0.38 3.88
N VAL A 207 9.22 0.86 3.87
CA VAL A 207 8.80 1.99 3.00
C VAL A 207 9.40 3.30 3.50
N ASP A 208 9.42 3.51 4.81
CA ASP A 208 10.03 4.67 5.44
C ASP A 208 11.53 4.75 5.12
N GLU A 209 12.25 3.64 5.28
CA GLU A 209 13.65 3.55 4.86
C GLU A 209 13.86 3.83 3.36
N SER A 210 12.95 3.36 2.50
CA SER A 210 12.99 3.63 1.06
C SER A 210 12.88 5.12 0.77
N VAL A 211 11.92 5.79 1.42
CA VAL A 211 11.74 7.24 1.29
C VAL A 211 13.00 7.96 1.76
N GLY A 212 13.56 7.57 2.92
CA GLY A 212 14.81 8.12 3.42
C GLY A 212 15.95 8.01 2.40
N GLN A 213 16.17 6.82 1.83
CA GLN A 213 17.23 6.58 0.83
C GLN A 213 17.06 7.45 -0.43
N LEU A 214 15.83 7.59 -0.91
CA LEU A 214 15.54 8.44 -2.08
C LEU A 214 15.76 9.93 -1.78
N MET A 215 15.36 10.40 -0.61
CA MET A 215 15.60 11.78 -0.19
C MET A 215 17.08 12.06 0.00
N ASP A 216 17.83 11.14 0.60
CA ASP A 216 19.29 11.24 0.75
C ASP A 216 19.98 11.26 -0.62
N TYR A 217 19.53 10.43 -1.57
CA TYR A 217 20.04 10.44 -2.94
C TYR A 217 19.83 11.81 -3.61
N LEU A 218 18.61 12.36 -3.54
CA LEU A 218 18.31 13.66 -4.14
C LEU A 218 19.20 14.75 -3.56
N LYS A 219 19.39 14.76 -2.25
CA LYS A 219 20.24 15.72 -1.56
C LYS A 219 21.73 15.57 -1.94
N ALA A 220 22.23 14.34 -1.98
CA ALA A 220 23.63 14.05 -2.33
C ALA A 220 23.99 14.44 -3.78
N HIS A 221 22.98 14.58 -4.65
CA HIS A 221 23.15 14.92 -6.06
C HIS A 221 22.66 16.33 -6.41
N ASP A 222 22.40 17.18 -5.40
CA ASP A 222 21.88 18.56 -5.58
C ASP A 222 20.58 18.63 -6.38
N LEU A 223 19.72 17.60 -6.27
CA LEU A 223 18.43 17.51 -6.94
C LEU A 223 17.25 17.91 -6.05
N ASP A 224 17.42 17.88 -4.74
CA ASP A 224 16.38 18.09 -3.75
C ASP A 224 15.67 19.43 -3.90
N LYS A 225 16.39 20.51 -4.25
CA LYS A 225 15.85 21.86 -4.43
C LYS A 225 15.07 22.05 -5.73
N ASN A 226 15.27 21.18 -6.70
CA ASN A 226 14.61 21.26 -8.01
C ASN A 226 13.80 19.99 -8.35
N THR A 227 13.33 19.30 -7.33
CA THR A 227 12.46 18.12 -7.49
C THR A 227 11.20 18.28 -6.64
N VAL A 228 10.05 18.15 -7.27
CA VAL A 228 8.78 17.99 -6.56
C VAL A 228 8.70 16.55 -6.07
N VAL A 229 8.70 16.34 -4.78
CA VAL A 229 8.53 15.02 -4.16
C VAL A 229 7.11 14.89 -3.63
N ILE A 230 6.42 13.84 -4.05
CA ILE A 230 5.05 13.55 -3.63
C ILE A 230 5.01 12.16 -3.02
N TYR A 231 4.59 12.07 -1.75
CA TYR A 231 4.30 10.82 -1.07
C TYR A 231 2.79 10.69 -0.90
N THR A 232 2.24 9.58 -1.37
CA THR A 232 0.81 9.30 -1.28
C THR A 232 0.53 7.79 -1.36
N SER A 233 -0.73 7.42 -1.26
CA SER A 233 -1.25 6.08 -1.51
C SER A 233 -2.36 6.11 -2.55
N ASP A 234 -2.63 4.99 -3.18
CA ASP A 234 -3.75 4.80 -4.11
C ASP A 234 -5.11 4.86 -3.39
N GLN A 235 -5.15 4.51 -2.10
CA GLN A 235 -6.34 4.54 -1.23
C GLN A 235 -5.96 4.52 0.25
N GLY A 236 -6.95 4.82 1.10
CA GLY A 236 -6.85 4.57 2.54
C GLY A 236 -7.00 3.08 2.90
N PHE A 237 -7.01 2.77 4.19
CA PHE A 237 -7.07 1.38 4.68
C PHE A 237 -7.64 1.32 6.09
N TYR A 238 -8.51 0.35 6.37
CA TYR A 238 -9.03 0.11 7.72
C TYR A 238 -7.98 -0.58 8.58
N MET A 239 -7.63 0.05 9.69
CA MET A 239 -6.66 -0.44 10.65
C MET A 239 -7.35 -0.88 11.95
N GLY A 240 -8.54 -1.49 11.81
CA GLY A 240 -9.36 -1.95 12.92
C GLY A 240 -10.61 -1.11 13.20
N GLU A 241 -10.75 0.06 12.55
CA GLU A 241 -11.97 0.84 12.64
C GLU A 241 -13.15 0.00 12.14
N HIS A 242 -14.27 0.09 12.83
CA HIS A 242 -15.47 -0.75 12.61
C HIS A 242 -15.21 -2.26 12.74
N GLY A 243 -14.09 -2.68 13.36
CA GLY A 243 -13.65 -4.06 13.39
C GLY A 243 -13.17 -4.60 12.05
N TRP A 244 -12.86 -3.73 11.08
CA TRP A 244 -12.50 -4.09 9.72
C TRP A 244 -11.01 -4.01 9.42
N PHE A 245 -10.63 -4.71 8.38
CA PHE A 245 -9.36 -4.58 7.65
C PHE A 245 -9.67 -4.34 6.16
N ASP A 246 -8.64 -4.09 5.33
CA ASP A 246 -8.77 -3.79 3.90
C ASP A 246 -9.38 -2.38 3.62
N LYS A 247 -9.98 -2.15 2.48
CA LYS A 247 -10.53 -0.89 1.97
C LYS A 247 -11.74 -1.25 1.11
N ARG A 248 -12.81 -0.57 1.06
CA ARG A 248 -13.91 -0.85 0.09
C ARG A 248 -15.12 0.04 0.32
N PHE A 249 -15.35 0.47 1.56
CA PHE A 249 -16.43 1.38 1.87
C PHE A 249 -15.97 2.83 1.78
N MET A 250 -16.92 3.73 1.53
CA MET A 250 -16.67 5.17 1.46
C MET A 250 -16.63 5.86 2.84
N TYR A 251 -15.93 5.26 3.80
CA TYR A 251 -15.61 5.91 5.07
C TYR A 251 -14.27 6.63 4.97
N GLU A 252 -14.00 7.57 5.89
CA GLU A 252 -12.76 8.36 5.88
C GLU A 252 -11.52 7.46 5.85
N GLU A 253 -11.51 6.35 6.56
CA GLU A 253 -10.38 5.41 6.61
C GLU A 253 -10.01 4.84 5.24
N SER A 254 -10.97 4.73 4.34
CA SER A 254 -10.77 4.26 2.96
C SER A 254 -10.54 5.38 1.96
N LEU A 255 -11.17 6.54 2.18
CA LEU A 255 -11.09 7.71 1.28
C LEU A 255 -9.86 8.57 1.56
N HIS A 256 -9.50 8.74 2.84
CA HIS A 256 -8.43 9.62 3.26
C HIS A 256 -7.07 8.93 3.11
N THR A 257 -6.33 9.32 2.07
CA THR A 257 -4.96 8.88 1.83
C THR A 257 -3.95 9.88 2.38
N PRO A 258 -2.77 9.46 2.83
CA PRO A 258 -1.70 10.41 3.08
C PRO A 258 -1.35 11.17 1.79
N LEU A 259 -1.12 12.47 1.92
CA LEU A 259 -0.61 13.29 0.82
C LEU A 259 0.37 14.31 1.38
N ILE A 260 1.65 14.09 1.10
CA ILE A 260 2.74 14.99 1.49
C ILE A 260 3.43 15.46 0.23
N ILE A 261 3.57 16.77 0.04
CA ILE A 261 4.22 17.36 -1.12
C ILE A 261 5.31 18.30 -0.65
N SER A 262 6.51 18.10 -1.16
CA SER A 262 7.67 18.93 -0.89
C SER A 262 8.25 19.48 -2.19
N TYR A 263 8.50 20.78 -2.23
CA TYR A 263 9.25 21.47 -3.28
C TYR A 263 9.92 22.68 -2.68
N PRO A 264 11.15 22.53 -2.15
CA PRO A 264 11.85 23.56 -1.41
C PRO A 264 11.98 24.87 -2.19
N GLY A 265 11.68 25.98 -1.54
CA GLY A 265 11.70 27.33 -2.17
C GLY A 265 10.49 27.67 -3.03
N HIS A 266 9.60 26.70 -3.34
CA HIS A 266 8.40 26.89 -4.17
C HIS A 266 7.09 26.64 -3.42
N ILE A 267 7.11 25.69 -2.46
CA ILE A 267 5.98 25.38 -1.59
C ILE A 267 6.37 25.77 -0.17
N LYS A 268 5.49 26.48 0.53
CA LYS A 268 5.72 26.87 1.92
C LYS A 268 5.78 25.63 2.82
N GLU A 269 6.83 25.55 3.63
CA GLU A 269 7.03 24.45 4.57
C GLU A 269 6.06 24.51 5.76
N GLY A 270 5.73 23.32 6.31
CA GLY A 270 4.92 23.20 7.53
C GLY A 270 3.46 23.64 7.36
N VAL A 271 2.94 23.68 6.14
CA VAL A 271 1.53 24.05 5.88
C VAL A 271 0.68 22.80 5.82
N GLU A 272 -0.40 22.79 6.57
CA GLU A 272 -1.49 21.84 6.44
C GLU A 272 -2.60 22.46 5.57
N ASN A 273 -3.07 21.71 4.56
CA ASN A 273 -4.16 22.11 3.69
C ASN A 273 -5.28 21.07 3.79
N THR A 274 -6.49 21.52 4.11
CA THR A 274 -7.68 20.68 4.29
C THR A 274 -8.62 20.70 3.09
N ASP A 275 -8.21 21.31 1.97
CA ASP A 275 -9.01 21.34 0.76
C ASP A 275 -9.14 19.95 0.14
N MET A 276 -10.33 19.65 -0.37
CA MET A 276 -10.61 18.35 -0.94
C MET A 276 -9.88 18.14 -2.26
N VAL A 277 -9.00 17.13 -2.29
CA VAL A 277 -8.22 16.70 -3.45
C VAL A 277 -8.49 15.24 -3.78
N GLN A 278 -8.14 14.79 -4.97
CA GLN A 278 -8.37 13.42 -5.43
C GLN A 278 -7.19 12.90 -6.23
N ASN A 279 -7.04 11.59 -6.35
CA ASN A 279 -5.97 10.96 -7.14
C ASN A 279 -5.96 11.41 -8.61
N ILE A 280 -7.13 11.76 -9.17
CA ILE A 280 -7.23 12.31 -10.53
C ILE A 280 -6.57 13.69 -10.70
N ASP A 281 -6.19 14.37 -9.60
CA ASP A 281 -5.53 15.67 -9.62
C ASP A 281 -4.02 15.56 -9.83
N PHE A 282 -3.43 14.38 -9.63
CA PHE A 282 -1.97 14.21 -9.79
C PHE A 282 -1.52 14.40 -11.22
N ALA A 283 -2.20 13.77 -12.19
CA ALA A 283 -1.82 13.87 -13.59
C ALA A 283 -1.84 15.34 -14.11
N PRO A 284 -2.91 16.14 -13.92
CA PRO A 284 -2.88 17.56 -14.27
C PRO A 284 -1.84 18.36 -13.52
N THR A 285 -1.52 17.98 -12.26
CA THR A 285 -0.45 18.60 -11.47
C THR A 285 0.92 18.37 -12.11
N PHE A 286 1.21 17.14 -12.54
CA PHE A 286 2.47 16.82 -13.21
C PHE A 286 2.61 17.54 -14.55
N LEU A 287 1.52 17.60 -15.35
CA LEU A 287 1.52 18.35 -16.61
C LEU A 287 1.79 19.83 -16.38
N ALA A 288 1.17 20.43 -15.35
CA ALA A 288 1.38 21.83 -15.04
C ALA A 288 2.83 22.12 -14.62
N TYR A 289 3.47 21.26 -13.81
CA TYR A 289 4.90 21.40 -13.49
C TYR A 289 5.79 21.18 -14.70
N ALA A 290 5.38 20.32 -15.66
CA ALA A 290 6.09 20.10 -16.91
C ALA A 290 5.87 21.18 -17.96
N GLY A 291 5.01 22.18 -17.71
CA GLY A 291 4.64 23.21 -18.69
C GLY A 291 3.80 22.69 -19.86
N VAL A 292 3.13 21.55 -19.68
CA VAL A 292 2.31 20.88 -20.70
C VAL A 292 0.84 21.19 -20.46
N GLN A 293 0.14 21.54 -21.54
CA GLN A 293 -1.30 21.84 -21.46
C GLN A 293 -2.11 20.58 -21.11
N GLN A 294 -3.01 20.71 -20.13
CA GLN A 294 -3.92 19.64 -19.71
C GLN A 294 -4.90 19.30 -20.85
N PRO A 295 -5.03 18.01 -21.24
CA PRO A 295 -6.06 17.56 -22.17
C PRO A 295 -7.48 17.85 -21.64
N LYS A 296 -8.41 18.16 -22.57
CA LYS A 296 -9.80 18.51 -22.18
C LYS A 296 -10.56 17.36 -21.51
N GLU A 297 -10.21 16.14 -21.83
CA GLU A 297 -10.81 14.92 -21.30
C GLU A 297 -10.37 14.62 -19.85
N MET A 298 -9.31 15.27 -19.39
CA MET A 298 -8.78 15.09 -18.04
C MET A 298 -9.58 15.94 -17.06
N THR A 299 -10.32 15.31 -16.16
CA THR A 299 -11.29 15.96 -15.24
C THR A 299 -10.69 16.45 -13.93
N GLY A 300 -9.47 15.99 -13.57
CA GLY A 300 -8.77 16.45 -12.36
C GLY A 300 -8.36 17.91 -12.45
N LYS A 301 -8.00 18.50 -11.32
CA LYS A 301 -7.56 19.91 -11.19
C LYS A 301 -6.11 19.96 -10.72
N PRO A 302 -5.23 20.78 -11.32
CA PRO A 302 -3.85 20.90 -10.84
C PRO A 302 -3.81 21.45 -9.41
N LEU A 303 -2.92 20.89 -8.59
CA LEU A 303 -2.79 21.26 -7.17
C LEU A 303 -1.96 22.54 -6.93
N GLN A 304 -1.21 23.04 -7.93
CA GLN A 304 -0.33 24.19 -7.77
C GLN A 304 -1.01 25.41 -7.12
N PRO A 305 -2.26 25.79 -7.47
CA PRO A 305 -2.91 26.92 -6.80
C PRO A 305 -3.08 26.71 -5.29
N LEU A 306 -3.42 25.49 -4.86
CA LEU A 306 -3.53 25.16 -3.43
C LEU A 306 -2.16 25.20 -2.74
N LEU A 307 -1.16 24.62 -3.40
CA LEU A 307 0.22 24.56 -2.90
C LEU A 307 0.85 25.95 -2.78
N ALA A 308 0.43 26.90 -3.61
CA ALA A 308 0.80 28.31 -3.53
C ALA A 308 -0.05 29.13 -2.54
N GLY A 309 -1.00 28.52 -1.82
CA GLY A 309 -1.92 29.19 -0.92
C GLY A 309 -3.04 30.00 -1.61
N ASN A 310 -3.25 29.77 -2.91
CA ASN A 310 -4.19 30.52 -3.74
C ASN A 310 -5.39 29.65 -4.14
N LYS A 311 -6.28 29.33 -3.20
CA LYS A 311 -7.45 28.50 -3.47
C LYS A 311 -8.37 29.12 -4.53
N PRO A 312 -8.62 28.46 -5.67
CA PRO A 312 -9.59 28.91 -6.65
C PRO A 312 -11.02 28.97 -6.08
N LYS A 313 -11.78 30.02 -6.42
CA LYS A 313 -13.18 30.17 -5.95
C LYS A 313 -14.08 28.98 -6.31
N ASN A 314 -13.81 28.33 -7.42
CA ASN A 314 -14.55 27.16 -7.93
C ASN A 314 -13.87 25.83 -7.57
N TRP A 315 -13.04 25.79 -6.51
CA TRP A 315 -12.50 24.54 -6.03
C TRP A 315 -13.62 23.61 -5.55
N ARG A 316 -13.43 22.28 -5.73
CA ARG A 316 -14.47 21.30 -5.37
C ARG A 316 -14.82 21.36 -3.89
N LYS A 317 -16.09 21.09 -3.60
CA LYS A 317 -16.63 21.01 -2.23
C LYS A 317 -17.16 19.61 -1.92
N ASP A 318 -17.31 18.80 -2.93
CA ASP A 318 -17.82 17.43 -2.85
C ASP A 318 -17.07 16.52 -3.81
N LEU A 319 -17.14 15.23 -3.54
CA LEU A 319 -16.73 14.18 -4.44
C LEU A 319 -17.78 13.07 -4.48
N TYR A 320 -17.98 12.51 -5.66
CA TYR A 320 -18.84 11.37 -5.87
C TYR A 320 -18.01 10.08 -5.75
N TYR A 321 -18.55 9.11 -5.03
CA TYR A 321 -17.99 7.78 -4.87
C TYR A 321 -18.93 6.73 -5.43
N HIS A 322 -18.38 5.76 -6.16
CA HIS A 322 -19.10 4.60 -6.62
C HIS A 322 -18.23 3.34 -6.46
N TYR A 323 -18.78 2.31 -5.81
CA TYR A 323 -18.12 1.00 -5.68
C TYR A 323 -18.79 -0.02 -6.60
N TYR A 324 -18.02 -0.48 -7.61
CA TYR A 324 -18.51 -1.37 -8.67
C TYR A 324 -18.32 -2.86 -8.41
N ASP A 325 -17.30 -3.20 -7.58
CA ASP A 325 -16.66 -4.51 -7.54
C ASP A 325 -17.43 -5.54 -6.69
N TYR A 326 -18.60 -5.95 -7.18
CA TYR A 326 -19.48 -6.94 -6.52
C TYR A 326 -20.03 -7.95 -7.55
N PRO A 327 -20.10 -9.26 -7.20
CA PRO A 327 -19.69 -9.95 -5.98
C PRO A 327 -18.25 -10.46 -6.08
N THR A 328 -17.30 -9.75 -5.52
CA THR A 328 -15.89 -10.14 -5.49
C THR A 328 -15.34 -10.11 -4.05
N TYR A 329 -14.07 -9.73 -3.92
CA TYR A 329 -13.36 -9.75 -2.63
C TYR A 329 -14.16 -9.08 -1.51
N HIS A 330 -14.23 -9.77 -0.37
CA HIS A 330 -14.88 -9.31 0.86
C HIS A 330 -16.40 -9.09 0.77
N LEU A 331 -17.05 -9.49 -0.33
CA LEU A 331 -18.49 -9.41 -0.56
C LEU A 331 -19.12 -8.05 -0.20
N VAL A 332 -18.38 -6.98 -0.37
CA VAL A 332 -18.90 -5.61 -0.18
C VAL A 332 -19.87 -5.28 -1.30
N ARG A 333 -21.12 -5.00 -0.95
CA ARG A 333 -22.17 -4.69 -1.93
C ARG A 333 -21.91 -3.35 -2.62
N LYS A 334 -22.36 -3.25 -3.87
CA LYS A 334 -22.34 -1.98 -4.61
C LYS A 334 -23.01 -0.88 -3.80
N HIS A 335 -22.42 0.27 -3.78
CA HIS A 335 -22.94 1.45 -3.11
C HIS A 335 -22.39 2.72 -3.73
N ASP A 336 -23.14 3.78 -3.55
CA ASP A 336 -22.84 5.13 -4.01
C ASP A 336 -22.86 6.08 -2.84
N GLY A 337 -22.16 7.20 -3.00
CA GLY A 337 -22.22 8.26 -2.02
C GLY A 337 -21.56 9.55 -2.48
N VAL A 338 -21.78 10.57 -1.69
CA VAL A 338 -21.15 11.88 -1.83
C VAL A 338 -20.46 12.22 -0.52
N ARG A 339 -19.20 12.61 -0.61
CA ARG A 339 -18.42 13.16 0.49
C ARG A 339 -18.31 14.68 0.29
N ASN A 340 -18.70 15.47 1.30
CA ASN A 340 -18.65 16.92 1.32
C ASN A 340 -17.93 17.48 2.55
#